data_be9c7c1e8c284c1a0f5797e4f4c613b7
#
_entry.id   be9c7c1e8c284c1a0f5797e4f4c613b7
#
_cell.length_a   1.000
_cell.length_b   1.000
_cell.length_c   1.000
_cell.angle_alpha   90.00
_cell.angle_beta   90.00
_cell.angle_gamma   90.00
#
_symmetry.space_group_name_H-M   'P 1'
#
loop_
_entity.id
_entity.type
_entity.pdbx_description
1 polymer ?
#
loop_
_entity_poly.entity_id
_entity_poly.type
_entity_poly.pdbx_seq_one_letter_code
_entity_poly.pdbx_strand_id
1 'polypeptide(L)'
;MKVAIVGASGAVGQEFLRLLDERNFPMDELVLFGSERSAGTKYTFRGKELTVKLLQHNDDFKDIDIAFTSAGAGTSKEFAETITKYGCVMIDNSSAFRMDDDVPLVVPECNAEDALNRPRGIIANPNCTTIMMVVVLQPLENISHIKRIRVSSYQSASGAGAAAMAELQQQYKELVETGEVKTVKKFPHQLAYNVIPQIDVFQPNGYTKEEMKMYNETRKIMHTDAKCSATCVRVSSLRSHSESVWIETEQPISVEQAQQAIAAAPGCTLVDDPTTLTYPMPMDTAGKDDIFVGRVRKDLSDENGLTFWLSGDQIRKGAALNAVQIGEYLIKNR
;
A
#
# COMPACT_ATOMS: atom_id res chain seq x y z
N MET A 1 -0.91 3.21 26.43
CA MET A 1 -0.03 3.02 25.26
C MET A 1 0.14 4.36 24.55
N LYS A 2 1.37 4.69 24.19
CA LYS A 2 1.72 5.93 23.50
C LYS A 2 2.14 5.62 22.06
N VAL A 3 1.58 6.34 21.10
CA VAL A 3 1.76 6.11 19.67
C VAL A 3 2.39 7.35 19.02
N ALA A 4 3.22 7.15 18.02
CA ALA A 4 3.77 8.23 17.22
C ALA A 4 3.40 8.08 15.73
N ILE A 5 3.27 9.21 15.04
CA ILE A 5 3.28 9.28 13.56
C ILE A 5 4.49 10.10 13.13
N VAL A 6 5.38 9.50 12.35
CA VAL A 6 6.52 10.18 11.73
C VAL A 6 6.18 10.45 10.26
N GLY A 7 6.21 11.72 9.87
CA GLY A 7 5.73 12.18 8.57
C GLY A 7 4.24 12.54 8.56
N ALA A 8 3.75 13.06 9.69
CA ALA A 8 2.33 13.35 9.94
C ALA A 8 1.67 14.26 8.89
N SER A 9 2.41 15.18 8.27
CA SER A 9 1.89 16.13 7.28
C SER A 9 1.79 15.56 5.84
N GLY A 10 2.29 14.35 5.61
CA GLY A 10 2.19 13.67 4.32
C GLY A 10 0.79 13.05 4.08
N ALA A 11 0.49 12.65 2.84
CA ALA A 11 -0.81 12.05 2.50
C ALA A 11 -1.12 10.81 3.35
N VAL A 12 -0.16 9.90 3.52
CA VAL A 12 -0.29 8.71 4.36
C VAL A 12 -0.33 9.09 5.86
N GLY A 13 0.44 10.10 6.30
CA GLY A 13 0.40 10.60 7.68
C GLY A 13 -0.98 11.14 8.06
N GLN A 14 -1.63 11.85 7.16
CA GLN A 14 -3.00 12.34 7.36
C GLN A 14 -4.02 11.18 7.35
N GLU A 15 -3.80 10.15 6.56
CA GLU A 15 -4.65 8.96 6.57
C GLU A 15 -4.46 8.14 7.86
N PHE A 16 -3.25 8.10 8.45
CA PHE A 16 -3.04 7.53 9.79
C PHE A 16 -3.92 8.22 10.83
N LEU A 17 -3.95 9.56 10.85
CA LEU A 17 -4.81 10.31 11.79
C LEU A 17 -6.28 9.88 11.66
N ARG A 18 -6.80 9.78 10.43
CA ARG A 18 -8.18 9.35 10.21
C ARG A 18 -8.41 7.91 10.65
N LEU A 19 -7.57 6.98 10.24
CA LEU A 19 -7.74 5.56 10.53
C LEU A 19 -7.61 5.23 12.02
N LEU A 20 -6.66 5.86 12.72
CA LEU A 20 -6.51 5.69 14.17
C LEU A 20 -7.75 6.18 14.93
N ASP A 21 -8.45 7.20 14.41
CA ASP A 21 -9.71 7.69 14.96
C ASP A 21 -10.88 6.78 14.58
N GLU A 22 -11.11 6.55 13.30
CA GLU A 22 -12.20 5.72 12.76
C GLU A 22 -12.24 4.31 13.38
N ARG A 23 -11.07 3.71 13.60
CA ARG A 23 -10.90 2.37 14.16
C ARG A 23 -10.82 2.34 15.69
N ASN A 24 -10.96 3.51 16.34
CA ASN A 24 -10.79 3.61 17.79
C ASN A 24 -9.50 2.91 18.28
N PHE A 25 -8.39 3.12 17.54
CA PHE A 25 -7.12 2.48 17.87
C PHE A 25 -6.77 2.70 19.35
N PRO A 26 -6.47 1.64 20.13
CA PRO A 26 -6.29 1.74 21.57
C PRO A 26 -4.97 2.44 21.90
N MET A 27 -5.05 3.71 22.29
CA MET A 27 -3.92 4.52 22.73
C MET A 27 -4.36 5.61 23.71
N ASP A 28 -3.46 6.01 24.60
CA ASP A 28 -3.68 7.10 25.58
C ASP A 28 -3.15 8.43 25.05
N GLU A 29 -2.06 8.40 24.26
CA GLU A 29 -1.40 9.59 23.74
C GLU A 29 -0.94 9.37 22.30
N LEU A 30 -1.07 10.41 21.48
CA LEU A 30 -0.54 10.48 20.12
C LEU A 30 0.46 11.63 19.99
N VAL A 31 1.64 11.34 19.44
CA VAL A 31 2.69 12.34 19.16
C VAL A 31 2.94 12.39 17.65
N LEU A 32 3.05 13.60 17.13
CA LEU A 32 3.29 13.84 15.70
C LEU A 32 4.71 14.35 15.49
N PHE A 33 5.41 13.74 14.52
CA PHE A 33 6.75 14.17 14.10
C PHE A 33 6.78 14.50 12.61
N GLY A 34 7.63 15.45 12.26
CA GLY A 34 7.85 15.86 10.87
C GLY A 34 9.19 16.55 10.66
N SER A 35 9.45 16.95 9.42
CA SER A 35 10.64 17.73 9.05
C SER A 35 10.52 19.19 9.52
N GLU A 36 11.60 19.96 9.43
CA GLU A 36 11.62 21.40 9.70
C GLU A 36 10.49 22.17 9.01
N ARG A 37 10.16 21.78 7.76
CA ARG A 37 9.08 22.41 6.98
C ARG A 37 7.70 22.23 7.61
N SER A 38 7.48 21.15 8.35
CA SER A 38 6.18 20.80 8.93
C SER A 38 6.13 20.94 10.46
N ALA A 39 7.26 21.10 11.12
CA ALA A 39 7.31 21.35 12.56
C ALA A 39 6.51 22.62 12.92
N GLY A 40 5.75 22.54 14.02
CA GLY A 40 4.85 23.60 14.46
C GLY A 40 3.45 23.57 13.79
N THR A 41 3.24 22.80 12.73
CA THR A 41 1.90 22.61 12.16
C THR A 41 1.00 21.90 13.18
N LYS A 42 -0.27 22.31 13.22
CA LYS A 42 -1.24 21.80 14.18
C LYS A 42 -2.32 20.97 13.47
N TYR A 43 -2.69 19.85 14.08
CA TYR A 43 -3.76 18.98 13.64
C TYR A 43 -4.71 18.66 14.78
N THR A 44 -6.00 18.55 14.51
CA THR A 44 -6.99 18.10 15.50
C THR A 44 -7.13 16.60 15.44
N PHE A 45 -7.01 15.94 16.59
CA PHE A 45 -7.24 14.51 16.74
C PHE A 45 -8.06 14.24 18.00
N ARG A 46 -9.22 13.57 17.86
CA ARG A 46 -10.16 13.28 18.96
C ARG A 46 -10.46 14.51 19.81
N GLY A 47 -10.68 15.66 19.16
CA GLY A 47 -11.00 16.94 19.83
C GLY A 47 -9.82 17.65 20.52
N LYS A 48 -8.60 17.12 20.44
CA LYS A 48 -7.38 17.73 20.96
C LYS A 48 -6.52 18.27 19.83
N GLU A 49 -5.93 19.45 20.04
CA GLU A 49 -4.94 20.00 19.13
C GLU A 49 -3.57 19.38 19.40
N LEU A 50 -2.95 18.78 18.37
CA LEU A 50 -1.63 18.20 18.40
C LEU A 50 -0.69 19.02 17.52
N THR A 51 0.47 19.36 18.04
CA THR A 51 1.51 20.08 17.28
C THR A 51 2.56 19.10 16.77
N VAL A 52 2.91 19.21 15.51
CA VAL A 52 4.00 18.42 14.90
C VAL A 52 5.33 18.86 15.50
N LYS A 53 6.04 17.92 16.13
CA LYS A 53 7.40 18.11 16.62
C LYS A 53 8.41 17.92 15.50
N LEU A 54 9.54 18.58 15.59
CA LEU A 54 10.67 18.31 14.71
C LEU A 54 11.25 16.92 15.02
N LEU A 55 11.41 16.09 14.00
CA LEU A 55 12.09 14.80 14.13
C LEU A 55 13.59 15.05 14.32
N GLN A 56 14.15 14.58 15.42
CA GLN A 56 15.56 14.78 15.81
C GLN A 56 16.13 13.56 16.51
N HIS A 57 17.46 13.43 16.52
CA HIS A 57 18.18 12.43 17.32
C HIS A 57 18.20 12.86 18.80
N ASN A 58 17.15 12.48 19.52
CA ASN A 58 16.96 12.77 20.92
C ASN A 58 16.18 11.63 21.62
N ASP A 59 15.72 11.85 22.82
CA ASP A 59 15.02 10.83 23.63
C ASP A 59 13.48 10.92 23.54
N ASP A 60 12.93 11.60 22.53
CA ASP A 60 11.47 11.76 22.35
C ASP A 60 10.71 10.42 22.16
N PHE A 61 11.41 9.36 21.76
CA PHE A 61 10.82 8.02 21.57
C PHE A 61 10.90 7.12 22.81
N LYS A 62 11.42 7.62 23.96
CA LYS A 62 11.65 6.81 25.16
C LYS A 62 10.40 6.12 25.69
N ASP A 63 9.26 6.77 25.63
CA ASP A 63 7.99 6.25 26.17
C ASP A 63 6.97 5.92 25.06
N ILE A 64 7.41 5.80 23.82
CA ILE A 64 6.56 5.46 22.67
C ILE A 64 6.57 3.96 22.45
N ASP A 65 5.39 3.35 22.41
CA ASP A 65 5.21 1.93 22.18
C ASP A 65 5.27 1.55 20.68
N ILE A 66 4.60 2.34 19.83
CA ILE A 66 4.50 2.10 18.38
C ILE A 66 4.69 3.42 17.64
N ALA A 67 5.53 3.40 16.61
CA ALA A 67 5.71 4.51 15.68
C ALA A 67 5.34 4.10 14.24
N PHE A 68 4.30 4.71 13.70
CA PHE A 68 3.95 4.61 12.28
C PHE A 68 4.79 5.60 11.49
N THR A 69 5.66 5.12 10.59
CA THR A 69 6.57 5.98 9.85
C THR A 69 6.22 6.04 8.36
N SER A 70 6.12 7.25 7.82
CA SER A 70 5.87 7.54 6.41
C SER A 70 6.57 8.83 5.98
N ALA A 71 7.91 8.84 6.11
CA ALA A 71 8.75 10.01 5.84
C ALA A 71 9.77 9.78 4.71
N GLY A 72 9.67 8.64 4.01
CA GLY A 72 10.57 8.23 2.94
C GLY A 72 11.77 7.41 3.44
N ALA A 73 12.37 6.64 2.51
CA ALA A 73 13.40 5.65 2.85
C ALA A 73 14.66 6.25 3.47
N GLY A 74 15.07 7.45 3.06
CA GLY A 74 16.22 8.15 3.65
C GLY A 74 16.00 8.45 5.13
N THR A 75 14.88 9.10 5.46
CA THR A 75 14.50 9.41 6.84
C THR A 75 14.30 8.15 7.68
N SER A 76 13.67 7.11 7.12
CA SER A 76 13.50 5.84 7.85
C SER A 76 14.86 5.22 8.21
N LYS A 77 15.83 5.19 7.30
CA LYS A 77 17.18 4.68 7.58
C LYS A 77 17.93 5.52 8.60
N GLU A 78 17.84 6.84 8.48
CA GLU A 78 18.50 7.78 9.37
C GLU A 78 18.00 7.66 10.82
N PHE A 79 16.68 7.55 11.00
CA PHE A 79 16.06 7.63 12.34
C PHE A 79 15.66 6.29 12.93
N ALA A 80 15.82 5.16 12.24
CA ALA A 80 15.40 3.85 12.72
C ALA A 80 15.96 3.50 14.11
N GLU A 81 17.27 3.69 14.31
CA GLU A 81 17.91 3.43 15.60
C GLU A 81 17.39 4.38 16.70
N THR A 82 17.17 5.64 16.38
CA THR A 82 16.60 6.63 17.32
C THR A 82 15.19 6.22 17.74
N ILE A 83 14.36 5.77 16.79
CA ILE A 83 12.98 5.35 17.05
C ILE A 83 12.95 4.08 17.91
N THR A 84 13.77 3.08 17.58
CA THR A 84 13.73 1.76 18.23
C THR A 84 14.57 1.66 19.50
N LYS A 85 15.42 2.63 19.78
CA LYS A 85 16.40 2.65 20.87
C LYS A 85 15.84 2.23 22.25
N TYR A 86 14.62 2.61 22.55
CA TYR A 86 13.98 2.36 23.84
C TYR A 86 12.86 1.30 23.78
N GLY A 87 12.86 0.46 22.72
CA GLY A 87 11.87 -0.61 22.57
C GLY A 87 10.60 -0.21 21.83
N CYS A 88 10.53 1.02 21.28
CA CYS A 88 9.47 1.40 20.37
C CYS A 88 9.47 0.50 19.13
N VAL A 89 8.31 -0.02 18.74
CA VAL A 89 8.15 -0.77 17.49
C VAL A 89 7.90 0.21 16.34
N MET A 90 8.80 0.23 15.38
CA MET A 90 8.69 1.03 14.16
C MET A 90 7.95 0.24 13.07
N ILE A 91 6.78 0.71 12.63
CA ILE A 91 6.06 0.17 11.47
C ILE A 91 6.30 1.12 10.29
N ASP A 92 7.15 0.71 9.35
CA ASP A 92 7.69 1.59 8.31
C ASP A 92 7.03 1.39 6.94
N ASN A 93 6.39 2.44 6.43
CA ASN A 93 5.78 2.47 5.09
C ASN A 93 6.79 2.67 3.95
N SER A 94 8.03 3.00 4.25
CA SER A 94 9.03 3.23 3.21
C SER A 94 9.57 1.91 2.63
N SER A 95 10.36 2.01 1.59
CA SER A 95 11.06 0.85 1.01
C SER A 95 12.40 0.55 1.69
N ALA A 96 12.71 1.20 2.82
CA ALA A 96 14.05 1.18 3.44
C ALA A 96 14.50 -0.21 3.85
N PHE A 97 13.59 -1.00 4.44
CA PHE A 97 13.90 -2.25 5.12
C PHE A 97 13.14 -3.47 4.59
N ARG A 98 12.32 -3.30 3.55
CA ARG A 98 11.41 -4.36 3.07
C ARG A 98 12.10 -5.68 2.71
N MET A 99 13.31 -5.59 2.18
CA MET A 99 14.06 -6.77 1.73
C MET A 99 15.19 -7.17 2.68
N ASP A 100 15.30 -6.54 3.86
CA ASP A 100 16.24 -6.95 4.90
C ASP A 100 15.76 -8.26 5.54
N ASP A 101 16.62 -9.26 5.66
CA ASP A 101 16.25 -10.60 6.15
C ASP A 101 15.79 -10.59 7.62
N ASP A 102 16.30 -9.65 8.40
CA ASP A 102 15.99 -9.46 9.82
C ASP A 102 14.85 -8.46 10.09
N VAL A 103 14.12 -8.07 9.04
CA VAL A 103 12.93 -7.21 9.14
C VAL A 103 11.73 -7.92 8.48
N PRO A 104 10.66 -8.23 9.21
CA PRO A 104 9.46 -8.82 8.64
C PRO A 104 8.74 -7.83 7.73
N LEU A 105 8.23 -8.34 6.61
CA LEU A 105 7.42 -7.62 5.62
C LEU A 105 6.00 -8.15 5.70
N VAL A 106 5.04 -7.34 6.23
CA VAL A 106 3.79 -7.89 6.74
C VAL A 106 2.55 -7.33 6.04
N VAL A 107 1.69 -8.25 5.62
CA VAL A 107 0.29 -8.03 5.26
C VAL A 107 -0.57 -8.91 6.17
N PRO A 108 -1.35 -8.37 7.12
CA PRO A 108 -2.03 -9.16 8.14
C PRO A 108 -2.92 -10.28 7.61
N GLU A 109 -3.52 -10.13 6.44
CA GLU A 109 -4.34 -11.16 5.81
C GLU A 109 -3.53 -12.34 5.25
N CYS A 110 -2.20 -12.17 5.11
CA CYS A 110 -1.30 -13.19 4.55
C CYS A 110 -0.39 -13.81 5.60
N ASN A 111 0.33 -12.98 6.38
CA ASN A 111 1.44 -13.41 7.24
C ASN A 111 1.54 -12.59 8.54
N ALA A 112 0.41 -12.33 9.21
CA ALA A 112 0.38 -11.53 10.43
C ALA A 112 1.39 -11.97 11.51
N GLU A 113 1.62 -13.28 11.64
CA GLU A 113 2.52 -13.87 12.64
C GLU A 113 3.97 -13.44 12.48
N ASP A 114 4.41 -13.12 11.24
CA ASP A 114 5.77 -12.63 10.98
C ASP A 114 6.07 -11.34 11.77
N ALA A 115 5.06 -10.52 12.07
CA ALA A 115 5.19 -9.32 12.87
C ALA A 115 5.71 -9.58 14.29
N LEU A 116 5.59 -10.79 14.81
CA LEU A 116 6.07 -11.17 16.14
C LEU A 116 7.60 -11.37 16.17
N ASN A 117 8.20 -11.74 15.04
CA ASN A 117 9.64 -11.89 14.89
C ASN A 117 10.29 -10.63 14.27
N ARG A 118 10.63 -9.66 15.10
CA ARG A 118 11.18 -8.36 14.71
C ARG A 118 12.43 -7.99 15.50
N PRO A 119 13.56 -8.67 15.29
CA PRO A 119 14.76 -8.51 16.14
C PRO A 119 15.30 -7.07 16.17
N ARG A 120 15.04 -6.27 15.12
CA ARG A 120 15.44 -4.85 15.07
C ARG A 120 14.37 -3.90 15.63
N GLY A 121 13.24 -4.39 16.13
CA GLY A 121 12.10 -3.54 16.49
C GLY A 121 11.43 -2.87 15.30
N ILE A 122 11.73 -3.29 14.07
CA ILE A 122 11.20 -2.73 12.83
C ILE A 122 10.30 -3.76 12.15
N ILE A 123 9.16 -3.30 11.63
CA ILE A 123 8.28 -4.06 10.74
C ILE A 123 8.11 -3.23 9.46
N ALA A 124 8.38 -3.82 8.32
CA ALA A 124 8.19 -3.15 7.04
C ALA A 124 6.74 -3.34 6.53
N ASN A 125 6.13 -2.23 6.13
CA ASN A 125 4.87 -2.20 5.42
C ASN A 125 5.13 -2.26 3.92
N PRO A 126 4.53 -3.20 3.17
CA PRO A 126 4.89 -3.43 1.77
C PRO A 126 4.50 -2.30 0.81
N ASN A 127 4.87 -2.49 -0.45
CA ASN A 127 4.43 -1.65 -1.56
C ASN A 127 2.91 -1.73 -1.76
N CYS A 128 2.30 -0.62 -2.14
CA CYS A 128 0.84 -0.51 -2.22
C CYS A 128 0.20 -1.49 -3.23
N THR A 129 0.78 -1.66 -4.41
CA THR A 129 0.29 -2.63 -5.39
C THR A 129 0.53 -4.06 -4.90
N THR A 130 1.68 -4.35 -4.29
CA THR A 130 1.95 -5.66 -3.71
C THR A 130 0.93 -6.03 -2.64
N ILE A 131 0.62 -5.13 -1.70
CA ILE A 131 -0.39 -5.39 -0.65
C ILE A 131 -1.73 -5.75 -1.28
N MET A 132 -2.20 -4.95 -2.23
CA MET A 132 -3.50 -5.16 -2.87
C MET A 132 -3.57 -6.52 -3.57
N MET A 133 -2.51 -6.87 -4.30
CA MET A 133 -2.43 -8.15 -5.01
C MET A 133 -2.40 -9.34 -4.06
N VAL A 134 -1.53 -9.35 -3.05
CA VAL A 134 -1.36 -10.53 -2.18
C VAL A 134 -2.57 -10.80 -1.29
N VAL A 135 -3.33 -9.78 -0.89
CA VAL A 135 -4.60 -9.94 -0.16
C VAL A 135 -5.59 -10.78 -0.97
N VAL A 136 -5.64 -10.59 -2.29
CA VAL A 136 -6.51 -11.36 -3.20
C VAL A 136 -5.90 -12.72 -3.57
N LEU A 137 -4.59 -12.80 -3.65
CA LEU A 137 -3.89 -14.06 -3.99
C LEU A 137 -3.94 -15.08 -2.85
N GLN A 138 -3.89 -14.63 -1.59
CA GLN A 138 -3.82 -15.53 -0.42
C GLN A 138 -4.98 -16.52 -0.33
N PRO A 139 -6.25 -16.15 -0.48
CA PRO A 139 -7.34 -17.12 -0.47
C PRO A 139 -7.28 -18.12 -1.64
N LEU A 140 -6.68 -17.75 -2.78
CA LEU A 140 -6.51 -18.63 -3.92
C LEU A 140 -5.32 -19.60 -3.72
N GLU A 141 -4.22 -19.11 -3.15
CA GLU A 141 -3.06 -19.92 -2.74
C GLU A 141 -3.47 -21.02 -1.75
N ASN A 142 -4.40 -20.72 -0.84
CA ASN A 142 -4.94 -21.70 0.12
C ASN A 142 -5.72 -22.85 -0.54
N ILE A 143 -6.20 -22.66 -1.78
CA ILE A 143 -6.88 -23.74 -2.56
C ILE A 143 -5.85 -24.55 -3.36
N SER A 144 -4.97 -23.87 -4.07
CA SER A 144 -3.95 -24.50 -4.90
C SER A 144 -2.74 -23.56 -5.04
N HIS A 145 -1.54 -24.11 -4.88
CA HIS A 145 -0.30 -23.35 -5.00
C HIS A 145 -0.21 -22.59 -6.33
N ILE A 146 0.08 -21.29 -6.22
CA ILE A 146 0.25 -20.39 -7.36
C ILE A 146 1.69 -20.48 -7.86
N LYS A 147 1.89 -21.05 -9.03
CA LYS A 147 3.21 -21.19 -9.66
C LYS A 147 3.68 -19.92 -10.36
N ARG A 148 2.73 -19.16 -10.92
CA ARG A 148 3.04 -18.00 -11.74
C ARG A 148 2.00 -16.90 -11.61
N ILE A 149 2.47 -15.66 -11.57
CA ILE A 149 1.68 -14.44 -11.52
C ILE A 149 2.13 -13.53 -12.66
N ARG A 150 1.19 -13.03 -13.45
CA ARG A 150 1.40 -11.94 -14.39
C ARG A 150 0.44 -10.83 -14.03
N VAL A 151 0.94 -9.60 -13.90
CA VAL A 151 0.12 -8.47 -13.47
C VAL A 151 0.45 -7.21 -14.25
N SER A 152 -0.60 -6.48 -14.60
CA SER A 152 -0.49 -5.10 -15.06
C SER A 152 -1.21 -4.20 -14.05
N SER A 153 -0.50 -3.25 -13.45
CA SER A 153 -1.10 -2.30 -12.52
C SER A 153 -1.47 -0.99 -13.24
N TYR A 154 -2.57 -0.40 -12.81
CA TYR A 154 -3.09 0.89 -13.26
C TYR A 154 -3.11 1.82 -12.05
N GLN A 155 -2.01 2.56 -11.88
CA GLN A 155 -1.75 3.29 -10.64
C GLN A 155 -2.12 4.77 -10.77
N SER A 156 -2.94 5.24 -9.86
CA SER A 156 -3.39 6.65 -9.79
C SER A 156 -2.26 7.61 -9.38
N ALA A 157 -2.46 8.89 -9.67
CA ALA A 157 -1.54 9.98 -9.34
C ALA A 157 -1.16 10.05 -7.85
N SER A 158 -2.11 9.72 -6.96
CA SER A 158 -1.91 9.76 -5.50
C SER A 158 -0.80 8.84 -4.99
N GLY A 159 -0.45 7.76 -5.73
CA GLY A 159 0.71 6.93 -5.41
C GLY A 159 2.05 7.67 -5.48
N ALA A 160 2.12 8.79 -6.21
CA ALA A 160 3.26 9.70 -6.25
C ALA A 160 3.12 10.91 -5.29
N GLY A 161 2.10 10.90 -4.43
CA GLY A 161 1.86 11.87 -3.37
C GLY A 161 0.98 13.06 -3.77
N ALA A 162 0.70 13.94 -2.80
CA ALA A 162 -0.23 15.06 -2.96
C ALA A 162 0.17 16.03 -4.10
N ALA A 163 1.46 16.28 -4.29
CA ALA A 163 1.95 17.15 -5.37
C ALA A 163 1.67 16.58 -6.76
N ALA A 164 1.69 15.25 -6.92
CA ALA A 164 1.35 14.60 -8.18
C ALA A 164 -0.16 14.65 -8.48
N MET A 165 -1.00 14.54 -7.44
CA MET A 165 -2.45 14.76 -7.59
C MET A 165 -2.74 16.19 -8.03
N ALA A 166 -2.10 17.19 -7.38
CA ALA A 166 -2.26 18.60 -7.74
C ALA A 166 -1.79 18.88 -9.18
N GLU A 167 -0.68 18.26 -9.61
CA GLU A 167 -0.22 18.38 -11.00
C GLU A 167 -1.21 17.82 -12.00
N LEU A 168 -1.78 16.62 -11.74
CA LEU A 168 -2.78 16.06 -12.64
C LEU A 168 -4.02 16.95 -12.73
N GLN A 169 -4.51 17.48 -11.61
CA GLN A 169 -5.64 18.43 -11.61
C GLN A 169 -5.30 19.71 -12.37
N GLN A 170 -4.09 20.23 -12.22
CA GLN A 170 -3.61 21.40 -12.97
C GLN A 170 -3.52 21.12 -14.47
N GLN A 171 -3.05 19.95 -14.87
CA GLN A 171 -3.01 19.54 -16.27
C GLN A 171 -4.41 19.53 -16.92
N TYR A 172 -5.42 18.98 -16.22
CA TYR A 172 -6.80 19.02 -16.70
C TYR A 172 -7.34 20.46 -16.83
N LYS A 173 -7.05 21.32 -15.85
CA LYS A 173 -7.44 22.72 -15.89
C LYS A 173 -6.80 23.43 -17.10
N GLU A 174 -5.51 23.25 -17.32
CA GLU A 174 -4.78 23.82 -18.46
C GLU A 174 -5.38 23.35 -19.79
N LEU A 175 -5.71 22.06 -19.94
CA LEU A 175 -6.34 21.53 -21.15
C LEU A 175 -7.70 22.17 -21.43
N VAL A 176 -8.52 22.39 -20.42
CA VAL A 176 -9.83 23.03 -20.56
C VAL A 176 -9.70 24.51 -20.90
N GLU A 177 -8.75 25.23 -20.29
CA GLU A 177 -8.59 26.68 -20.44
C GLU A 177 -7.81 27.07 -21.71
N THR A 178 -6.82 26.26 -22.09
CA THR A 178 -5.85 26.66 -23.15
C THR A 178 -5.69 25.63 -24.27
N GLY A 179 -6.21 24.42 -24.10
CA GLY A 179 -6.00 23.30 -25.03
C GLY A 179 -4.64 22.63 -24.95
N GLU A 180 -3.74 23.10 -24.08
CA GLU A 180 -2.37 22.61 -23.97
C GLU A 180 -1.97 22.40 -22.51
N VAL A 181 -1.17 21.36 -22.21
CA VAL A 181 -0.55 21.14 -20.90
C VAL A 181 0.82 21.79 -20.85
N LYS A 182 1.04 22.64 -19.84
CA LYS A 182 2.32 23.32 -19.55
C LYS A 182 3.00 22.79 -18.28
N THR A 183 2.22 22.21 -17.36
CA THR A 183 2.72 21.72 -16.08
C THR A 183 3.05 20.25 -16.16
N VAL A 184 4.33 19.91 -16.37
CA VAL A 184 4.88 18.55 -16.30
C VAL A 184 6.14 18.61 -15.45
N LYS A 185 6.04 18.29 -14.15
CA LYS A 185 7.12 18.45 -13.16
C LYS A 185 7.33 17.20 -12.30
N LYS A 186 6.27 16.48 -11.95
CA LYS A 186 6.28 15.28 -11.11
C LYS A 186 6.30 14.00 -11.91
N PHE A 187 5.65 14.02 -13.05
CA PHE A 187 5.64 12.90 -14.00
C PHE A 187 6.65 13.15 -15.12
N PRO A 188 7.21 12.08 -15.72
CA PRO A 188 8.14 12.23 -16.86
C PRO A 188 7.46 12.76 -18.13
N HIS A 189 6.13 12.62 -18.22
CA HIS A 189 5.29 13.07 -19.34
C HIS A 189 3.96 13.61 -18.83
N GLN A 190 3.22 14.30 -19.71
CA GLN A 190 1.82 14.64 -19.44
C GLN A 190 1.05 13.37 -19.05
N LEU A 191 0.30 13.45 -17.97
CA LEU A 191 -0.54 12.34 -17.48
C LEU A 191 -2.02 12.51 -17.87
N ALA A 192 -2.54 13.75 -17.90
CA ALA A 192 -3.92 14.01 -18.32
C ALA A 192 -4.17 13.45 -19.71
N TYR A 193 -5.23 12.62 -19.87
CA TYR A 193 -5.59 11.87 -21.07
C TYR A 193 -4.49 10.92 -21.59
N ASN A 194 -3.60 10.44 -20.71
CA ASN A 194 -2.49 9.59 -21.08
C ASN A 194 -2.30 8.42 -20.10
N VAL A 195 -1.51 7.43 -20.51
CA VAL A 195 -0.96 6.38 -19.67
C VAL A 195 0.56 6.36 -19.83
N ILE A 196 1.28 6.20 -18.73
CA ILE A 196 2.74 6.19 -18.73
C ILE A 196 3.20 4.81 -18.24
N PRO A 197 3.79 3.95 -19.11
CA PRO A 197 4.21 2.59 -18.74
C PRO A 197 5.55 2.61 -18.00
N GLN A 198 5.63 3.44 -16.98
CA GLN A 198 6.79 3.60 -16.11
C GLN A 198 6.36 4.15 -14.75
N ILE A 199 6.72 3.42 -13.69
CA ILE A 199 6.67 3.90 -12.31
C ILE A 199 8.00 3.57 -11.67
N ASP A 200 8.64 4.59 -11.04
CA ASP A 200 10.01 4.53 -10.53
C ASP A 200 11.07 4.37 -11.64
N VAL A 201 12.31 4.16 -11.29
CA VAL A 201 13.47 4.09 -12.20
C VAL A 201 13.66 2.70 -12.79
N PHE A 202 14.15 2.65 -14.03
CA PHE A 202 14.50 1.41 -14.69
C PHE A 202 15.72 0.73 -14.06
N GLN A 203 15.71 -0.59 -14.05
CA GLN A 203 16.81 -1.45 -13.65
C GLN A 203 17.53 -2.02 -14.89
N PRO A 204 18.76 -2.57 -14.75
CA PRO A 204 19.50 -3.15 -15.87
C PRO A 204 18.77 -4.30 -16.60
N ASN A 205 17.83 -4.98 -15.94
CA ASN A 205 17.04 -6.05 -16.53
C ASN A 205 15.81 -5.56 -17.33
N GLY A 206 15.65 -4.24 -17.49
CA GLY A 206 14.55 -3.63 -18.22
C GLY A 206 13.25 -3.43 -17.40
N TYR A 207 13.17 -3.97 -16.20
CA TYR A 207 12.07 -3.70 -15.27
C TYR A 207 12.30 -2.41 -14.49
N THR A 208 11.21 -1.79 -14.04
CA THR A 208 11.32 -0.67 -13.09
C THR A 208 11.49 -1.18 -11.65
N LYS A 209 11.94 -0.30 -10.76
CA LYS A 209 11.97 -0.60 -9.31
C LYS A 209 10.61 -0.99 -8.77
N GLU A 210 9.53 -0.35 -9.25
CA GLU A 210 8.16 -0.66 -8.82
C GLU A 210 7.78 -2.10 -9.18
N GLU A 211 8.09 -2.54 -10.39
CA GLU A 211 7.86 -3.90 -10.87
C GLU A 211 8.67 -4.93 -10.08
N MET A 212 9.92 -4.60 -9.75
CA MET A 212 10.78 -5.47 -8.93
C MET A 212 10.30 -5.57 -7.49
N LYS A 213 9.62 -4.53 -6.94
CA LYS A 213 8.97 -4.65 -5.63
C LYS A 213 7.88 -5.71 -5.67
N MET A 214 7.00 -5.70 -6.68
CA MET A 214 5.96 -6.73 -6.82
C MET A 214 6.57 -8.13 -6.90
N TYR A 215 7.65 -8.32 -7.63
CA TYR A 215 8.34 -9.61 -7.72
C TYR A 215 8.92 -10.07 -6.38
N ASN A 216 9.69 -9.21 -5.70
CA ASN A 216 10.44 -9.59 -4.50
C ASN A 216 9.52 -9.66 -3.26
N GLU A 217 8.68 -8.64 -3.07
CA GLU A 217 7.84 -8.50 -1.90
C GLU A 217 6.74 -9.58 -1.85
N THR A 218 6.11 -9.93 -2.98
CA THR A 218 5.14 -11.03 -3.05
C THR A 218 5.72 -12.34 -2.54
N ARG A 219 6.92 -12.67 -2.95
CA ARG A 219 7.59 -13.91 -2.53
C ARG A 219 7.91 -13.92 -1.03
N LYS A 220 8.34 -12.78 -0.49
CA LYS A 220 8.64 -12.64 0.93
C LYS A 220 7.37 -12.70 1.79
N ILE A 221 6.30 -12.01 1.41
CA ILE A 221 5.04 -11.96 2.15
C ILE A 221 4.33 -13.32 2.15
N MET A 222 4.21 -13.94 0.99
CA MET A 222 3.46 -15.20 0.83
C MET A 222 4.32 -16.44 1.09
N HIS A 223 5.60 -16.28 1.46
CA HIS A 223 6.55 -17.40 1.65
C HIS A 223 6.55 -18.37 0.47
N THR A 224 6.51 -17.85 -0.75
CA THR A 224 6.31 -18.62 -1.99
C THR A 224 7.50 -18.49 -2.95
N ASP A 225 7.68 -19.48 -3.81
CA ASP A 225 8.61 -19.44 -4.93
C ASP A 225 7.94 -19.03 -6.26
N ALA A 226 6.67 -18.62 -6.21
CA ALA A 226 5.89 -18.19 -7.36
C ALA A 226 6.67 -17.19 -8.22
N LYS A 227 6.61 -17.40 -9.54
CA LYS A 227 7.25 -16.50 -10.51
C LYS A 227 6.32 -15.34 -10.81
N CYS A 228 6.72 -14.14 -10.47
CA CYS A 228 5.93 -12.93 -10.72
C CYS A 228 6.55 -12.09 -11.84
N SER A 229 5.73 -11.54 -12.73
CA SER A 229 6.15 -10.54 -13.72
C SER A 229 5.10 -9.44 -13.78
N ALA A 230 5.56 -8.19 -13.63
CA ALA A 230 4.68 -7.03 -13.55
C ALA A 230 5.00 -6.00 -14.64
N THR A 231 3.98 -5.28 -15.08
CA THR A 231 4.10 -4.01 -15.80
C THR A 231 3.34 -2.95 -15.03
N CYS A 232 4.03 -1.93 -14.53
CA CYS A 232 3.44 -0.88 -13.72
C CYS A 232 3.17 0.38 -14.53
N VAL A 233 1.89 0.76 -14.64
CA VAL A 233 1.43 1.87 -15.49
C VAL A 233 0.84 2.98 -14.64
N ARG A 234 1.29 4.22 -14.83
CA ARG A 234 0.65 5.40 -14.26
C ARG A 234 -0.53 5.80 -15.15
N VAL A 235 -1.71 5.96 -14.55
CA VAL A 235 -2.94 6.34 -15.25
C VAL A 235 -3.49 7.66 -14.72
N SER A 236 -4.34 8.32 -15.52
CA SER A 236 -4.89 9.64 -15.24
C SER A 236 -6.07 9.63 -14.26
N SER A 237 -6.05 8.74 -13.26
CA SER A 237 -6.96 8.77 -12.10
C SER A 237 -6.29 9.42 -10.89
N LEU A 238 -7.08 10.06 -10.02
CA LEU A 238 -6.54 10.76 -8.86
C LEU A 238 -6.20 9.81 -7.71
N ARG A 239 -7.10 8.87 -7.37
CA ARG A 239 -7.00 7.97 -6.20
C ARG A 239 -7.49 6.58 -6.57
N SER A 240 -7.10 5.58 -5.82
CA SER A 240 -7.26 4.14 -6.03
C SER A 240 -6.42 3.59 -7.18
N HIS A 241 -5.80 2.46 -6.94
CA HIS A 241 -5.11 1.67 -7.95
C HIS A 241 -6.01 0.52 -8.42
N SER A 242 -5.71 0.02 -9.60
CA SER A 242 -6.32 -1.20 -10.11
C SER A 242 -5.26 -2.11 -10.69
N GLU A 243 -5.55 -3.40 -10.75
CA GLU A 243 -4.65 -4.39 -11.31
C GLU A 243 -5.42 -5.41 -12.13
N SER A 244 -4.85 -5.77 -13.27
CA SER A 244 -5.26 -6.92 -14.07
C SER A 244 -4.30 -8.05 -13.79
N VAL A 245 -4.80 -9.15 -13.22
CA VAL A 245 -3.97 -10.24 -12.69
C VAL A 245 -4.30 -11.54 -13.42
N TRP A 246 -3.27 -12.29 -13.80
CA TRP A 246 -3.31 -13.65 -14.29
C TRP A 246 -2.50 -14.52 -13.36
N ILE A 247 -3.05 -15.65 -12.96
CA ILE A 247 -2.35 -16.65 -12.18
C ILE A 247 -2.40 -18.01 -12.88
N GLU A 248 -1.37 -18.81 -12.67
CA GLU A 248 -1.30 -20.23 -12.98
C GLU A 248 -1.11 -20.99 -11.67
N THR A 249 -1.97 -21.96 -11.41
CA THR A 249 -1.95 -22.79 -10.19
C THR A 249 -1.49 -24.21 -10.49
N GLU A 250 -1.12 -24.97 -9.46
CA GLU A 250 -0.75 -26.38 -9.64
C GLU A 250 -1.94 -27.24 -10.07
N GLN A 251 -3.07 -27.04 -9.41
CA GLN A 251 -4.33 -27.70 -9.73
C GLN A 251 -5.34 -26.64 -10.17
N PRO A 252 -6.23 -26.93 -11.11
CA PRO A 252 -7.20 -25.96 -11.60
C PRO A 252 -8.18 -25.55 -10.49
N ILE A 253 -8.39 -24.23 -10.36
CA ILE A 253 -9.43 -23.65 -9.49
C ILE A 253 -10.61 -23.26 -10.38
N SER A 254 -11.85 -23.67 -10.05
CA SER A 254 -13.01 -23.20 -10.80
C SER A 254 -13.30 -21.71 -10.52
N VAL A 255 -14.02 -21.05 -11.40
CA VAL A 255 -14.43 -19.64 -11.21
C VAL A 255 -15.26 -19.50 -9.95
N GLU A 256 -16.18 -20.42 -9.71
CA GLU A 256 -17.06 -20.45 -8.55
C GLU A 256 -16.27 -20.62 -7.24
N GLN A 257 -15.28 -21.53 -7.22
CA GLN A 257 -14.39 -21.71 -6.08
C GLN A 257 -13.58 -20.43 -5.80
N ALA A 258 -13.04 -19.80 -6.84
CA ALA A 258 -12.29 -18.55 -6.71
C ALA A 258 -13.17 -17.41 -6.18
N GLN A 259 -14.37 -17.24 -6.73
CA GLN A 259 -15.33 -16.23 -6.27
C GLN A 259 -15.75 -16.45 -4.80
N GLN A 260 -16.03 -17.70 -4.41
CA GLN A 260 -16.38 -18.04 -3.03
C GLN A 260 -15.23 -17.77 -2.06
N ALA A 261 -14.00 -18.14 -2.44
CA ALA A 261 -12.81 -17.91 -1.61
C ALA A 261 -12.54 -16.41 -1.41
N ILE A 262 -12.62 -15.63 -2.49
CA ILE A 262 -12.44 -14.18 -2.46
C ILE A 262 -13.55 -13.51 -1.61
N ALA A 263 -14.80 -13.90 -1.81
CA ALA A 263 -15.93 -13.34 -1.06
C ALA A 263 -15.89 -13.63 0.44
N ALA A 264 -15.26 -14.74 0.84
CA ALA A 264 -15.09 -15.14 2.24
C ALA A 264 -13.82 -14.58 2.90
N ALA A 265 -12.87 -14.04 2.11
CA ALA A 265 -11.58 -13.61 2.60
C ALA A 265 -11.66 -12.24 3.30
N PRO A 266 -10.97 -12.06 4.44
CA PRO A 266 -10.87 -10.75 5.07
C PRO A 266 -10.14 -9.77 4.14
N GLY A 267 -10.58 -8.51 4.13
CA GLY A 267 -10.00 -7.45 3.30
C GLY A 267 -10.37 -7.53 1.81
N CYS A 268 -11.23 -8.47 1.41
CA CYS A 268 -11.75 -8.60 0.05
C CYS A 268 -13.26 -8.36 -0.01
N THR A 269 -13.70 -7.71 -1.08
CA THR A 269 -15.12 -7.61 -1.45
C THR A 269 -15.30 -8.02 -2.91
N LEU A 270 -16.11 -9.07 -3.17
CA LEU A 270 -16.42 -9.51 -4.53
C LEU A 270 -17.50 -8.61 -5.14
N VAL A 271 -17.21 -8.03 -6.32
CA VAL A 271 -18.12 -7.21 -7.13
C VAL A 271 -18.00 -7.66 -8.58
N ASP A 272 -18.77 -8.68 -8.95
CA ASP A 272 -18.57 -9.40 -10.22
C ASP A 272 -19.89 -9.86 -10.84
N ASP A 273 -20.59 -8.92 -11.48
CA ASP A 273 -21.78 -9.25 -12.29
C ASP A 273 -21.67 -8.61 -13.69
N PRO A 274 -21.14 -9.36 -14.67
CA PRO A 274 -21.04 -8.87 -16.04
C PRO A 274 -22.40 -8.56 -16.71
N THR A 275 -23.49 -9.16 -16.24
CA THR A 275 -24.82 -8.99 -16.84
C THR A 275 -25.41 -7.62 -16.56
N THR A 276 -25.05 -7.06 -15.40
CA THR A 276 -25.43 -5.71 -14.97
C THR A 276 -24.30 -4.69 -15.12
N LEU A 277 -23.19 -5.07 -15.78
CA LEU A 277 -21.97 -4.26 -15.92
C LEU A 277 -21.38 -3.82 -14.58
N THR A 278 -21.50 -4.67 -13.57
CA THR A 278 -21.06 -4.39 -12.21
C THR A 278 -19.68 -5.03 -11.97
N TYR A 279 -18.67 -4.18 -11.79
CA TYR A 279 -17.27 -4.55 -11.52
C TYR A 279 -16.56 -3.39 -10.81
N PRO A 280 -15.47 -3.62 -10.06
CA PRO A 280 -14.84 -2.56 -9.28
C PRO A 280 -14.09 -1.56 -10.15
N MET A 281 -14.27 -0.27 -9.84
CA MET A 281 -13.60 0.85 -10.51
C MET A 281 -12.93 1.77 -9.47
N PRO A 282 -11.86 2.51 -9.84
CA PRO A 282 -11.16 3.40 -8.92
C PRO A 282 -12.04 4.44 -8.22
N MET A 283 -13.05 4.98 -8.91
CA MET A 283 -13.97 5.94 -8.32
C MET A 283 -14.82 5.35 -7.20
N ASP A 284 -15.19 4.07 -7.33
CA ASP A 284 -16.05 3.39 -6.37
C ASP A 284 -15.30 2.86 -5.15
N THR A 285 -13.99 2.67 -5.28
CA THR A 285 -13.13 2.08 -4.24
C THR A 285 -12.33 3.10 -3.44
N ALA A 286 -12.25 4.35 -3.92
CA ALA A 286 -11.57 5.42 -3.20
C ALA A 286 -12.21 5.69 -1.83
N GLY A 287 -11.38 5.72 -0.77
CA GLY A 287 -11.83 5.92 0.61
C GLY A 287 -12.38 4.67 1.30
N LYS A 288 -12.35 3.50 0.65
CA LYS A 288 -12.79 2.22 1.23
C LYS A 288 -11.61 1.37 1.71
N ASP A 289 -11.87 0.48 2.66
CA ASP A 289 -10.84 -0.34 3.31
C ASP A 289 -10.51 -1.60 2.54
N ASP A 290 -11.51 -2.27 1.95
CA ASP A 290 -11.35 -3.53 1.25
C ASP A 290 -10.72 -3.37 -0.14
N ILE A 291 -10.15 -4.45 -0.63
CA ILE A 291 -9.80 -4.66 -2.03
C ILE A 291 -11.01 -5.27 -2.74
N PHE A 292 -11.51 -4.57 -3.73
CA PHE A 292 -12.66 -4.99 -4.50
C PHE A 292 -12.20 -5.81 -5.71
N VAL A 293 -12.80 -6.98 -5.90
CA VAL A 293 -12.41 -7.93 -6.93
C VAL A 293 -13.59 -8.23 -7.85
N GLY A 294 -13.33 -8.31 -9.14
CA GLY A 294 -14.33 -8.69 -10.14
C GLY A 294 -13.67 -9.20 -11.42
N ARG A 295 -14.48 -9.48 -12.42
CA ARG A 295 -14.02 -10.03 -13.69
C ARG A 295 -13.26 -11.34 -13.52
N VAL A 296 -13.64 -12.15 -12.52
CA VAL A 296 -13.06 -13.48 -12.27
C VAL A 296 -13.51 -14.44 -13.36
N ARG A 297 -12.55 -15.02 -14.08
CA ARG A 297 -12.82 -15.89 -15.21
C ARG A 297 -11.65 -16.84 -15.47
N LYS A 298 -11.91 -17.94 -16.20
CA LYS A 298 -10.86 -18.82 -16.68
C LYS A 298 -9.93 -18.09 -17.66
N ASP A 299 -8.65 -18.40 -17.59
CA ASP A 299 -7.71 -18.05 -18.65
C ASP A 299 -7.97 -18.94 -19.87
N LEU A 300 -8.05 -18.32 -21.06
CA LEU A 300 -8.26 -19.06 -22.31
C LEU A 300 -6.99 -19.74 -22.83
N SER A 301 -5.84 -19.35 -22.31
CA SER A 301 -4.52 -19.84 -22.74
C SER A 301 -3.91 -20.89 -21.82
N ASP A 302 -4.51 -21.13 -20.63
CA ASP A 302 -3.99 -22.05 -19.62
C ASP A 302 -5.13 -22.72 -18.85
N GLU A 303 -5.17 -24.06 -18.86
CA GLU A 303 -6.21 -24.85 -18.18
C GLU A 303 -6.21 -24.64 -16.65
N ASN A 304 -5.04 -24.36 -16.07
CA ASN A 304 -4.87 -24.06 -14.65
C ASN A 304 -4.89 -22.55 -14.37
N GLY A 305 -5.17 -21.74 -15.40
CA GLY A 305 -5.14 -20.31 -15.36
C GLY A 305 -6.45 -19.69 -14.86
N LEU A 306 -6.32 -18.63 -14.05
CA LEU A 306 -7.39 -17.70 -13.71
C LEU A 306 -6.95 -16.27 -14.01
N THR A 307 -7.90 -15.44 -14.39
CA THR A 307 -7.69 -14.01 -14.55
C THR A 307 -8.78 -13.22 -13.85
N PHE A 308 -8.40 -12.12 -13.21
CA PHE A 308 -9.33 -11.25 -12.49
C PHE A 308 -8.84 -9.80 -12.50
N TRP A 309 -9.73 -8.93 -12.11
CA TRP A 309 -9.48 -7.51 -11.92
C TRP A 309 -9.68 -7.16 -10.45
N LEU A 310 -8.80 -6.32 -9.90
CA LEU A 310 -8.97 -5.76 -8.58
C LEU A 310 -8.83 -4.24 -8.60
N SER A 311 -9.46 -3.58 -7.64
CA SER A 311 -9.32 -2.14 -7.40
C SER A 311 -9.42 -1.86 -5.90
N GLY A 312 -8.60 -0.93 -5.41
CA GLY A 312 -8.59 -0.57 -3.99
C GLY A 312 -7.87 0.74 -3.71
N ASP A 313 -8.07 1.28 -2.52
CA ASP A 313 -7.46 2.53 -2.10
C ASP A 313 -6.04 2.30 -1.60
N GLN A 314 -5.06 2.69 -2.42
CA GLN A 314 -3.64 2.49 -2.12
C GLN A 314 -3.11 3.36 -0.97
N ILE A 315 -3.85 4.39 -0.51
CA ILE A 315 -3.49 5.18 0.67
C ILE A 315 -4.02 4.50 1.94
N ARG A 316 -5.20 3.84 1.84
CA ARG A 316 -5.80 3.06 2.94
C ARG A 316 -5.17 1.67 3.00
N LYS A 317 -5.79 0.65 2.41
CA LYS A 317 -5.27 -0.73 2.50
C LYS A 317 -3.86 -0.87 1.92
N GLY A 318 -3.56 -0.18 0.83
CA GLY A 318 -2.21 -0.19 0.24
C GLY A 318 -1.11 0.49 1.07
N ALA A 319 -1.45 1.19 2.17
CA ALA A 319 -0.46 1.90 3.00
C ALA A 319 -0.89 2.01 4.47
N ALA A 320 -1.62 3.08 4.82
CA ALA A 320 -1.89 3.43 6.21
C ALA A 320 -2.72 2.37 6.94
N LEU A 321 -3.76 1.83 6.31
CA LEU A 321 -4.60 0.82 6.94
C LEU A 321 -3.84 -0.47 7.22
N ASN A 322 -3.02 -0.94 6.26
CA ASN A 322 -2.22 -2.14 6.48
C ASN A 322 -1.27 -1.98 7.68
N ALA A 323 -0.62 -0.82 7.79
CA ALA A 323 0.25 -0.53 8.93
C ALA A 323 -0.54 -0.45 10.26
N VAL A 324 -1.73 0.17 10.27
CA VAL A 324 -2.60 0.21 11.46
C VAL A 324 -3.05 -1.20 11.86
N GLN A 325 -3.43 -2.04 10.92
CA GLN A 325 -3.79 -3.44 11.16
C GLN A 325 -2.61 -4.26 11.73
N ILE A 326 -1.37 -4.00 11.29
CA ILE A 326 -0.17 -4.57 11.92
C ILE A 326 -0.08 -4.14 13.39
N GLY A 327 -0.30 -2.86 13.67
CA GLY A 327 -0.34 -2.35 15.05
C GLY A 327 -1.43 -3.00 15.90
N GLU A 328 -2.64 -3.15 15.37
CA GLU A 328 -3.77 -3.85 16.02
C GLU A 328 -3.42 -5.32 16.32
N TYR A 329 -2.80 -6.00 15.36
CA TYR A 329 -2.35 -7.38 15.56
C TYR A 329 -1.32 -7.50 16.69
N LEU A 330 -0.34 -6.61 16.75
CA LEU A 330 0.65 -6.58 17.82
C LEU A 330 0.03 -6.34 19.19
N ILE A 331 -0.97 -5.47 19.29
CA ILE A 331 -1.65 -5.19 20.56
C ILE A 331 -2.44 -6.41 21.04
N LYS A 332 -3.11 -7.08 20.12
CA LYS A 332 -3.90 -8.27 20.43
C LYS A 332 -3.06 -9.49 20.86
N ASN A 333 -1.78 -9.52 20.45
CA ASN A 333 -0.86 -10.64 20.69
C ASN A 333 0.35 -10.24 21.58
N ARG A 334 0.18 -9.24 22.43
CA ARG A 334 1.16 -8.83 23.47
C ARG A 334 1.23 -9.82 24.61
#